data_bcdbb224bbe55fa32a7ee76e0b951b15
#
_entry.id   bcdbb224bbe55fa32a7ee76e0b951b15
#
_cell.length_a   1.000
_cell.length_b   1.000
_cell.length_c   1.000
_cell.angle_alpha   90.00
_cell.angle_beta   90.00
_cell.angle_gamma   90.00
#
_symmetry.space_group_name_H-M   'P 1'
#
loop_
_entity.id
_entity.type
_entity.pdbx_description
1 polymer ?
#
loop_
_entity_poly.entity_id
_entity_poly.type
_entity_poly.pdbx_seq_one_letter_code
_entity_poly.pdbx_strand_id
1 'polypeptide(L)'
;MDNPIMARAGVRGRYDVIVVGAGHNGLVAACYLARAGRRVLVLERRPLVGGACVTEEIFPGYKVSTAAYVASLFRKEIVRDLRLGEYGFEVLARNPSSFTPLPDGRSLTLGPDAEWTRREIAKFSARDAARYPEYEAMLERVAAFVEPTLAMTPPDLLRPGPRDLLRLLGLGRAFGRLGDRAPEAVELLAGPARAILDRWFESGELKATLATDAIIGAMASPSTPGTGYVLFHHVMGETGGRRG
;
A
#
# COMPACT_ATOMS: atom_id res chain seq x y z
N MET A 1 11.75 -15.01 27.27
CA MET A 1 10.44 -14.63 27.81
C MET A 1 9.40 -15.41 27.03
N ASP A 2 8.84 -16.43 27.69
CA ASP A 2 7.80 -17.27 27.11
C ASP A 2 6.56 -16.41 26.87
N ASN A 3 6.16 -16.28 25.60
CA ASN A 3 4.96 -15.55 25.22
C ASN A 3 3.72 -16.38 25.64
N PRO A 4 2.93 -15.93 26.64
CA PRO A 4 1.79 -16.71 27.19
C PRO A 4 0.64 -16.92 26.18
N ILE A 5 0.71 -16.31 24.99
CA ILE A 5 -0.30 -16.46 23.91
C ILE A 5 -0.10 -17.77 23.13
N MET A 6 1.06 -18.40 23.25
CA MET A 6 1.33 -19.72 22.69
C MET A 6 0.87 -20.86 23.63
N ALA A 7 -0.34 -20.75 24.14
CA ALA A 7 -0.93 -21.94 24.72
C ALA A 7 -1.04 -22.99 23.62
N ARG A 8 -0.35 -24.11 23.77
CA ARG A 8 -0.71 -25.38 23.16
C ARG A 8 -2.10 -25.76 23.69
N ALA A 9 -3.10 -25.00 23.30
CA ALA A 9 -4.47 -25.35 23.51
C ALA A 9 -4.62 -26.75 22.86
N GLY A 10 -4.81 -27.74 23.66
CA GLY A 10 -5.23 -29.03 23.14
C GLY A 10 -6.42 -28.76 22.25
N VAL A 11 -6.29 -29.00 20.94
CA VAL A 11 -7.31 -28.72 19.92
C VAL A 11 -8.49 -29.65 20.13
N ARG A 12 -9.13 -29.58 21.31
CA ARG A 12 -10.32 -30.32 21.71
C ARG A 12 -11.48 -29.33 21.80
N GLY A 13 -12.11 -29.08 20.65
CA GLY A 13 -13.27 -28.21 20.61
C GLY A 13 -13.91 -28.21 19.22
N ARG A 14 -15.19 -27.85 19.18
CA ARG A 14 -15.85 -27.53 17.91
C ARG A 14 -15.58 -26.07 17.57
N TYR A 15 -15.08 -25.81 16.41
CA TYR A 15 -14.87 -24.47 15.86
C TYR A 15 -15.82 -24.24 14.69
N ASP A 16 -16.30 -23.01 14.54
CA ASP A 16 -17.18 -22.65 13.43
C ASP A 16 -16.34 -22.26 12.20
N VAL A 17 -15.10 -21.75 12.45
CA VAL A 17 -14.16 -21.35 11.41
C VAL A 17 -12.73 -21.73 11.82
N ILE A 18 -11.96 -22.19 10.84
CA ILE A 18 -10.50 -22.41 10.97
C ILE A 18 -9.81 -21.46 9.98
N VAL A 19 -8.93 -20.60 10.50
CA VAL A 19 -8.08 -19.72 9.71
C VAL A 19 -6.69 -20.32 9.66
N VAL A 20 -6.20 -20.62 8.47
CA VAL A 20 -4.86 -21.17 8.26
C VAL A 20 -3.91 -20.03 7.88
N GLY A 21 -2.95 -19.76 8.77
CA GLY A 21 -2.01 -18.66 8.69
C GLY A 21 -2.40 -17.46 9.56
N ALA A 22 -1.52 -17.08 10.49
CA ALA A 22 -1.66 -15.93 11.37
C ALA A 22 -0.89 -14.69 10.82
N GLY A 23 -0.91 -14.47 9.51
CA GLY A 23 -0.51 -13.21 8.91
C GLY A 23 -1.57 -12.12 9.19
N HIS A 24 -1.25 -10.85 8.91
CA HIS A 24 -2.15 -9.73 9.20
C HIS A 24 -3.56 -9.91 8.61
N ASN A 25 -3.73 -10.44 7.40
CA ASN A 25 -5.03 -10.69 6.80
C ASN A 25 -5.81 -11.79 7.55
N GLY A 26 -5.15 -12.89 7.90
CA GLY A 26 -5.76 -13.98 8.68
C GLY A 26 -6.18 -13.52 10.07
N LEU A 27 -5.35 -12.74 10.75
CA LEU A 27 -5.65 -12.19 12.07
C LEU A 27 -6.83 -11.21 12.00
N VAL A 28 -6.88 -10.31 11.01
CA VAL A 28 -8.01 -9.39 10.81
C VAL A 28 -9.31 -10.17 10.57
N ALA A 29 -9.29 -11.16 9.67
CA ALA A 29 -10.45 -11.99 9.41
C ALA A 29 -10.91 -12.74 10.65
N ALA A 30 -9.98 -13.32 11.42
CA ALA A 30 -10.28 -14.02 12.67
C ALA A 30 -10.93 -13.09 13.71
N CYS A 31 -10.42 -11.85 13.85
CA CYS A 31 -10.98 -10.87 14.76
C CYS A 31 -12.42 -10.49 14.39
N TYR A 32 -12.71 -10.21 13.11
CA TYR A 32 -14.07 -9.88 12.69
C TYR A 32 -15.03 -11.06 12.86
N LEU A 33 -14.60 -12.30 12.57
CA LEU A 33 -15.40 -13.51 12.78
C LEU A 33 -15.68 -13.75 14.26
N ALA A 34 -14.67 -13.57 15.13
CA ALA A 34 -14.84 -13.72 16.58
C ALA A 34 -15.81 -12.65 17.15
N ARG A 35 -15.69 -11.40 16.68
CA ARG A 35 -16.64 -10.32 17.02
C ARG A 35 -18.07 -10.63 16.56
N ALA A 36 -18.22 -11.36 15.47
CA ALA A 36 -19.52 -11.84 15.00
C ALA A 36 -20.02 -13.11 15.76
N GLY A 37 -19.39 -13.45 16.90
CA GLY A 37 -19.78 -14.54 17.77
C GLY A 37 -19.38 -15.93 17.27
N ARG A 38 -18.48 -16.02 16.27
CA ARG A 38 -17.99 -17.31 15.78
C ARG A 38 -16.84 -17.81 16.64
N ARG A 39 -16.79 -19.12 16.87
CA ARG A 39 -15.64 -19.77 17.50
C ARG A 39 -14.58 -19.99 16.44
N VAL A 40 -13.49 -19.26 16.53
CA VAL A 40 -12.43 -19.24 15.53
C VAL A 40 -11.18 -19.91 16.07
N LEU A 41 -10.60 -20.80 15.27
CA LEU A 41 -9.26 -21.35 15.49
C LEU A 41 -8.33 -20.77 14.44
N VAL A 42 -7.21 -20.20 14.89
CA VAL A 42 -6.13 -19.76 13.99
C VAL A 42 -4.95 -20.74 14.12
N LEU A 43 -4.49 -21.24 12.99
CA LEU A 43 -3.34 -22.16 12.92
C LEU A 43 -2.17 -21.41 12.24
N GLU A 44 -1.03 -21.38 12.91
CA GLU A 44 0.20 -20.80 12.38
C GLU A 44 1.34 -21.82 12.46
N ARG A 45 2.10 -21.94 11.37
CA ARG A 45 3.23 -22.87 11.30
C ARG A 45 4.47 -22.37 12.05
N ARG A 46 4.69 -21.04 12.00
CA ARG A 46 5.82 -20.39 12.66
C ARG A 46 5.53 -20.19 14.16
N PRO A 47 6.54 -20.15 15.01
CA PRO A 47 6.38 -19.79 16.42
C PRO A 47 6.03 -18.31 16.63
N LEU A 48 5.97 -17.51 15.58
CA LEU A 48 5.72 -16.08 15.57
C LEU A 48 4.53 -15.78 14.66
N VAL A 49 3.56 -15.01 15.14
CA VAL A 49 2.42 -14.53 14.37
C VAL A 49 2.75 -13.20 13.69
N GLY A 50 2.05 -12.86 12.60
CA GLY A 50 2.21 -11.61 11.87
C GLY A 50 2.49 -11.78 10.37
N GLY A 51 2.98 -12.95 9.95
CA GLY A 51 3.30 -13.23 8.55
C GLY A 51 4.36 -12.28 8.00
N ALA A 52 4.07 -11.54 6.94
CA ALA A 52 4.98 -10.55 6.35
C ALA A 52 5.17 -9.29 7.23
N CYS A 53 4.30 -9.07 8.22
CA CYS A 53 4.37 -7.90 9.13
C CYS A 53 5.22 -8.18 10.39
N VAL A 54 5.97 -9.27 10.42
CA VAL A 54 6.82 -9.57 11.58
C VAL A 54 8.02 -8.63 11.65
N THR A 55 8.38 -8.27 12.89
CA THR A 55 9.66 -7.64 13.23
C THR A 55 10.50 -8.70 13.90
N GLU A 56 11.68 -8.98 13.35
CA GLU A 56 12.59 -10.01 13.85
C GLU A 56 13.95 -9.40 14.20
N GLU A 57 14.60 -9.95 15.20
CA GLU A 57 15.97 -9.60 15.56
C GLU A 57 16.91 -10.39 14.65
N ILE A 58 17.49 -9.70 13.64
CA ILE A 58 18.40 -10.33 12.67
C ILE A 58 19.86 -10.33 13.13
N PHE A 59 20.21 -9.38 14.00
CA PHE A 59 21.48 -9.32 14.73
C PHE A 59 21.20 -8.94 16.19
N PRO A 60 22.00 -9.36 17.14
CA PRO A 60 21.82 -9.02 18.54
C PRO A 60 21.61 -7.51 18.77
N GLY A 61 20.46 -7.14 19.32
CA GLY A 61 20.05 -5.74 19.55
C GLY A 61 19.40 -5.03 18.37
N TYR A 62 19.39 -5.63 17.16
CA TYR A 62 18.83 -5.01 15.96
C TYR A 62 17.56 -5.70 15.48
N LYS A 63 16.42 -5.05 15.69
CA LYS A 63 15.11 -5.51 15.23
C LYS A 63 14.71 -4.79 13.97
N VAL A 64 14.28 -5.54 12.95
CA VAL A 64 13.85 -5.00 11.66
C VAL A 64 12.55 -5.65 11.21
N SER A 65 11.75 -4.91 10.48
CA SER A 65 10.66 -5.49 9.70
C SER A 65 11.25 -6.22 8.50
N THR A 66 10.97 -7.52 8.39
CA THR A 66 11.59 -8.36 7.35
C THR A 66 10.97 -8.17 5.97
N ALA A 67 9.73 -7.66 5.89
CA ALA A 67 9.05 -7.47 4.61
C ALA A 67 8.10 -6.26 4.56
N ALA A 68 7.50 -5.83 5.67
CA ALA A 68 6.48 -4.78 5.68
C ALA A 68 7.03 -3.52 6.38
N TYR A 69 7.85 -2.75 5.67
CA TYR A 69 8.51 -1.56 6.22
C TYR A 69 7.63 -0.29 6.21
N VAL A 70 6.49 -0.32 5.53
CA VAL A 70 5.52 0.78 5.45
C VAL A 70 4.10 0.26 5.71
N ALA A 71 3.32 1.00 6.49
CA ALA A 71 1.92 0.68 6.82
C ALA A 71 0.94 1.60 6.06
N SER A 72 1.13 1.79 4.75
CA SER A 72 0.33 2.73 3.95
C SER A 72 -1.07 2.22 3.61
N LEU A 73 -1.23 0.95 3.26
CA LEU A 73 -2.49 0.36 2.80
C LEU A 73 -3.30 -0.34 3.90
N PHE A 74 -2.84 -0.30 5.14
CA PHE A 74 -3.61 -0.86 6.25
C PHE A 74 -4.79 0.04 6.57
N ARG A 75 -6.00 -0.47 6.33
CA ARG A 75 -7.24 0.30 6.33
C ARG A 75 -7.55 0.88 7.71
N LYS A 76 -7.81 2.20 7.75
CA LYS A 76 -8.17 2.92 8.99
C LYS A 76 -9.45 2.39 9.66
N GLU A 77 -10.36 1.84 8.86
CA GLU A 77 -11.57 1.21 9.37
C GLU A 77 -11.23 0.00 10.24
N ILE A 78 -10.24 -0.81 9.86
CA ILE A 78 -9.78 -1.96 10.64
C ILE A 78 -9.18 -1.51 11.97
N VAL A 79 -8.33 -0.47 11.93
CA VAL A 79 -7.71 0.11 13.14
C VAL A 79 -8.79 0.58 14.12
N ARG A 80 -9.79 1.31 13.62
CA ARG A 80 -10.92 1.80 14.41
C ARG A 80 -11.79 0.66 14.93
N ASP A 81 -12.24 -0.22 14.04
CA ASP A 81 -13.22 -1.27 14.38
C ASP A 81 -12.64 -2.27 15.37
N LEU A 82 -11.37 -2.62 15.24
CA LEU A 82 -10.67 -3.52 16.14
C LEU A 82 -10.02 -2.79 17.33
N ARG A 83 -10.15 -1.47 17.41
CA ARG A 83 -9.59 -0.61 18.47
C ARG A 83 -8.10 -0.84 18.71
N LEU A 84 -7.33 -0.98 17.62
CA LEU A 84 -5.94 -1.42 17.70
C LEU A 84 -5.05 -0.47 18.53
N GLY A 85 -5.40 0.82 18.61
CA GLY A 85 -4.70 1.78 19.47
C GLY A 85 -4.74 1.41 20.97
N GLU A 86 -5.81 0.75 21.44
CA GLU A 86 -5.91 0.26 22.82
C GLU A 86 -4.91 -0.89 23.12
N TYR A 87 -4.40 -1.52 22.06
CA TYR A 87 -3.41 -2.59 22.13
C TYR A 87 -1.99 -2.13 21.74
N GLY A 88 -1.78 -0.81 21.67
CA GLY A 88 -0.46 -0.23 21.39
C GLY A 88 -0.11 -0.12 19.91
N PHE A 89 -1.09 -0.22 19.01
CA PHE A 89 -0.85 0.06 17.59
C PHE A 89 -0.63 1.57 17.41
N GLU A 90 0.54 1.92 16.94
CA GLU A 90 0.95 3.28 16.62
C GLU A 90 1.58 3.33 15.24
N VAL A 91 1.29 4.38 14.49
CA VAL A 91 1.92 4.63 13.20
C VAL A 91 2.81 5.85 13.29
N LEU A 92 4.09 5.65 13.04
CA LEU A 92 5.09 6.69 13.05
C LEU A 92 5.23 7.29 11.64
N ALA A 93 5.14 8.62 11.55
CA ALA A 93 5.38 9.31 10.28
C ALA A 93 6.87 9.24 9.91
N ARG A 94 7.16 8.86 8.67
CA ARG A 94 8.51 8.87 8.12
C ARG A 94 8.88 10.27 7.64
N ASN A 95 10.05 10.74 8.05
CA ASN A 95 10.66 11.96 7.54
C ASN A 95 12.19 11.83 7.58
N PRO A 96 12.87 11.75 6.42
CA PRO A 96 12.32 11.75 5.05
C PRO A 96 11.52 10.48 4.73
N SER A 97 10.64 10.56 3.72
CA SER A 97 9.89 9.39 3.21
C SER A 97 10.77 8.47 2.37
N SER A 98 11.72 9.04 1.62
CA SER A 98 12.65 8.30 0.77
C SER A 98 14.06 8.91 0.82
N PHE A 99 15.07 8.05 0.78
CA PHE A 99 16.47 8.41 0.64
C PHE A 99 17.14 7.49 -0.38
N THR A 100 17.66 8.06 -1.45
CA THR A 100 18.34 7.35 -2.53
C THR A 100 19.79 7.82 -2.62
N PRO A 101 20.76 7.01 -2.13
CA PRO A 101 22.18 7.29 -2.35
C PRO A 101 22.56 7.00 -3.79
N LEU A 102 23.45 7.83 -4.35
CA LEU A 102 23.94 7.69 -5.72
C LEU A 102 25.43 7.31 -5.73
N PRO A 103 25.91 6.63 -6.77
CA PRO A 103 27.29 6.15 -6.85
C PRO A 103 28.35 7.26 -6.83
N ASP A 104 27.99 8.49 -7.20
CA ASP A 104 28.86 9.65 -7.25
C ASP A 104 28.93 10.42 -5.89
N GLY A 105 28.32 9.85 -4.83
CA GLY A 105 28.27 10.43 -3.51
C GLY A 105 27.17 11.46 -3.29
N ARG A 106 26.40 11.84 -4.32
CA ARG A 106 25.16 12.61 -4.16
C ARG A 106 24.04 11.75 -3.59
N SER A 107 22.98 12.37 -3.16
CA SER A 107 21.76 11.69 -2.75
C SER A 107 20.53 12.49 -3.13
N LEU A 108 19.43 11.78 -3.40
CA LEU A 108 18.12 12.37 -3.55
C LEU A 108 17.25 11.95 -2.36
N THR A 109 16.68 12.95 -1.69
CA THR A 109 15.81 12.73 -0.55
C THR A 109 14.44 13.33 -0.82
N LEU A 110 13.39 12.56 -0.61
CA LEU A 110 12.00 13.03 -0.73
C LEU A 110 11.32 12.97 0.64
N GLY A 111 10.40 13.89 0.88
CA GLY A 111 9.73 13.97 2.17
C GLY A 111 8.40 14.73 2.12
N PRO A 112 7.72 14.85 3.27
CA PRO A 112 6.38 15.46 3.34
C PRO A 112 6.38 16.98 3.17
N ASP A 113 7.55 17.64 3.23
CA ASP A 113 7.69 19.07 2.95
C ASP A 113 7.90 19.26 1.45
N ALA A 114 6.88 19.80 0.77
CA ALA A 114 6.86 19.98 -0.67
C ALA A 114 7.98 20.94 -1.16
N GLU A 115 8.25 22.03 -0.40
CA GLU A 115 9.32 22.97 -0.76
C GLU A 115 10.71 22.35 -0.60
N TRP A 116 10.91 21.57 0.44
CA TRP A 116 12.15 20.85 0.63
C TRP A 116 12.34 19.78 -0.45
N THR A 117 11.32 18.98 -0.76
CA THR A 117 11.33 17.99 -1.83
C THR A 117 11.62 18.63 -3.19
N ARG A 118 11.00 19.78 -3.49
CA ARG A 118 11.27 20.55 -4.71
C ARG A 118 12.73 20.97 -4.81
N ARG A 119 13.32 21.46 -3.71
CA ARG A 119 14.75 21.83 -3.68
C ARG A 119 15.67 20.63 -3.88
N GLU A 120 15.34 19.50 -3.30
CA GLU A 120 16.09 18.26 -3.49
C GLU A 120 16.09 17.79 -4.94
N ILE A 121 14.92 17.80 -5.59
CA ILE A 121 14.79 17.44 -7.02
C ILE A 121 15.54 18.46 -7.90
N ALA A 122 15.49 19.75 -7.57
CA ALA A 122 16.15 20.81 -8.33
C ALA A 122 17.68 20.66 -8.40
N LYS A 123 18.30 19.90 -7.49
CA LYS A 123 19.73 19.56 -7.57
C LYS A 123 20.06 18.75 -8.82
N PHE A 124 19.09 18.06 -9.41
CA PHE A 124 19.23 17.18 -10.57
C PHE A 124 18.57 17.78 -11.81
N SER A 125 17.39 18.36 -11.68
CA SER A 125 16.67 19.06 -12.74
C SER A 125 15.70 20.09 -12.18
N ALA A 126 15.90 21.34 -12.56
CA ALA A 126 14.96 22.42 -12.24
C ALA A 126 13.59 22.22 -12.92
N ARG A 127 13.59 21.63 -14.12
CA ARG A 127 12.37 21.27 -14.86
C ARG A 127 11.57 20.19 -14.13
N ASP A 128 12.22 19.15 -13.66
CA ASP A 128 11.55 18.07 -12.92
C ASP A 128 10.98 18.60 -11.60
N ALA A 129 11.74 19.45 -10.89
CA ALA A 129 11.27 20.11 -9.68
C ALA A 129 10.01 20.97 -9.90
N ALA A 130 9.91 21.63 -11.05
CA ALA A 130 8.73 22.41 -11.41
C ALA A 130 7.52 21.53 -11.77
N ARG A 131 7.74 20.36 -12.36
CA ARG A 131 6.68 19.43 -12.80
C ARG A 131 6.22 18.45 -11.73
N TYR A 132 7.02 18.22 -10.71
CA TYR A 132 6.75 17.25 -9.68
C TYR A 132 5.38 17.43 -8.97
N PRO A 133 4.94 18.65 -8.60
CA PRO A 133 3.62 18.86 -8.02
C PRO A 133 2.45 18.47 -8.94
N GLU A 134 2.60 18.65 -10.26
CA GLU A 134 1.57 18.24 -11.23
C GLU A 134 1.49 16.72 -11.35
N TYR A 135 2.64 16.05 -11.28
CA TYR A 135 2.72 14.59 -11.22
C TYR A 135 2.03 14.04 -9.97
N GLU A 136 2.32 14.59 -8.79
CA GLU A 136 1.64 14.19 -7.54
C GLU A 136 0.12 14.41 -7.65
N ALA A 137 -0.31 15.56 -8.15
CA ALA A 137 -1.73 15.86 -8.34
C ALA A 137 -2.41 14.90 -9.35
N MET A 138 -1.69 14.39 -10.34
CA MET A 138 -2.18 13.35 -11.24
C MET A 138 -2.39 12.03 -10.49
N LEU A 139 -1.41 11.60 -9.70
CA LEU A 139 -1.53 10.39 -8.87
C LEU A 139 -2.70 10.49 -7.89
N GLU A 140 -2.85 11.62 -7.19
CA GLU A 140 -3.95 11.85 -6.25
C GLU A 140 -5.33 11.78 -6.91
N ARG A 141 -5.48 12.33 -8.13
CA ARG A 141 -6.75 12.24 -8.87
C ARG A 141 -7.13 10.80 -9.18
N VAL A 142 -6.17 10.00 -9.61
CA VAL A 142 -6.40 8.58 -9.89
C VAL A 142 -6.66 7.81 -8.60
N ALA A 143 -5.96 8.13 -7.51
CA ALA A 143 -6.19 7.57 -6.18
C ALA A 143 -7.64 7.80 -5.71
N ALA A 144 -8.14 9.03 -5.83
CA ALA A 144 -9.51 9.36 -5.46
C ALA A 144 -10.57 8.56 -6.25
N PHE A 145 -10.24 8.14 -7.48
CA PHE A 145 -11.09 7.25 -8.27
C PHE A 145 -10.98 5.79 -7.82
N VAL A 146 -9.78 5.30 -7.51
CA VAL A 146 -9.52 3.87 -7.24
C VAL A 146 -9.82 3.49 -5.78
N GLU A 147 -9.45 4.33 -4.80
CA GLU A 147 -9.60 4.03 -3.37
C GLU A 147 -10.99 3.51 -2.94
N PRO A 148 -12.12 4.09 -3.41
CA PRO A 148 -13.44 3.58 -3.06
C PRO A 148 -13.69 2.14 -3.54
N THR A 149 -12.97 1.69 -4.59
CA THR A 149 -13.13 0.34 -5.13
C THR A 149 -12.48 -0.73 -4.27
N LEU A 150 -11.49 -0.38 -3.45
CA LEU A 150 -10.73 -1.32 -2.62
C LEU A 150 -11.60 -2.05 -1.58
N ALA A 151 -12.68 -1.41 -1.10
CA ALA A 151 -13.62 -2.00 -0.14
C ALA A 151 -14.94 -2.45 -0.79
N MET A 152 -15.09 -2.27 -2.09
CA MET A 152 -16.30 -2.61 -2.81
C MET A 152 -16.33 -4.10 -3.11
N THR A 153 -17.50 -4.73 -2.93
CA THR A 153 -17.73 -6.08 -3.50
C THR A 153 -17.69 -5.99 -5.02
N PRO A 154 -16.80 -6.71 -5.71
CA PRO A 154 -16.72 -6.67 -7.17
C PRO A 154 -18.08 -7.01 -7.80
N PRO A 155 -18.51 -6.31 -8.86
CA PRO A 155 -19.69 -6.71 -9.61
C PRO A 155 -19.44 -7.99 -10.39
N ASP A 156 -20.44 -8.87 -10.47
CA ASP A 156 -20.39 -10.02 -11.37
C ASP A 156 -20.57 -9.53 -12.81
N LEU A 157 -19.50 -9.65 -13.63
CA LEU A 157 -19.50 -9.22 -15.02
C LEU A 157 -20.12 -10.26 -15.96
N LEU A 158 -20.18 -11.53 -15.55
CA LEU A 158 -20.68 -12.62 -16.39
C LEU A 158 -22.19 -12.78 -16.24
N ARG A 159 -22.72 -12.58 -15.02
CA ARG A 159 -24.14 -12.72 -14.70
C ARG A 159 -24.59 -11.58 -13.77
N PRO A 160 -24.60 -10.33 -14.26
CA PRO A 160 -24.85 -9.19 -13.41
C PRO A 160 -26.30 -9.17 -12.91
N GLY A 161 -26.46 -9.15 -11.60
CA GLY A 161 -27.72 -8.88 -10.93
C GLY A 161 -28.01 -7.38 -10.86
N PRO A 162 -29.22 -6.98 -10.39
CA PRO A 162 -29.59 -5.54 -10.29
C PRO A 162 -28.60 -4.71 -9.44
N ARG A 163 -28.04 -5.31 -8.38
CA ARG A 163 -27.02 -4.64 -7.54
C ARG A 163 -25.71 -4.43 -8.28
N ASP A 164 -25.33 -5.37 -9.14
CA ASP A 164 -24.09 -5.29 -9.91
C ASP A 164 -24.22 -4.24 -11.01
N LEU A 165 -25.40 -4.13 -11.65
CA LEU A 165 -25.68 -3.06 -12.61
C LEU A 165 -25.56 -1.67 -11.95
N LEU A 166 -26.09 -1.50 -10.74
CA LEU A 166 -25.94 -0.25 -10.00
C LEU A 166 -24.47 0.06 -9.67
N ARG A 167 -23.68 -0.94 -9.29
CA ARG A 167 -22.24 -0.79 -9.06
C ARG A 167 -21.50 -0.40 -10.32
N LEU A 168 -21.79 -1.07 -11.44
CA LEU A 168 -21.20 -0.77 -12.76
C LEU A 168 -21.55 0.66 -13.22
N LEU A 169 -22.79 1.08 -13.04
CA LEU A 169 -23.20 2.46 -13.32
C LEU A 169 -22.47 3.47 -12.42
N GLY A 170 -22.27 3.13 -11.15
CA GLY A 170 -21.48 3.94 -10.21
C GLY A 170 -20.03 4.08 -10.65
N LEU A 171 -19.39 2.98 -11.02
CA LEU A 171 -18.02 2.95 -11.55
C LEU A 171 -17.91 3.75 -12.86
N GLY A 172 -18.85 3.55 -13.79
CA GLY A 172 -18.89 4.29 -15.05
C GLY A 172 -19.03 5.80 -14.85
N ARG A 173 -19.87 6.23 -13.90
CA ARG A 173 -19.97 7.65 -13.53
C ARG A 173 -18.72 8.19 -12.87
N ALA A 174 -18.08 7.40 -11.98
CA ALA A 174 -16.83 7.79 -11.34
C ALA A 174 -15.70 7.93 -12.37
N PHE A 175 -15.60 6.99 -13.31
CA PHE A 175 -14.64 7.06 -14.41
C PHE A 175 -14.93 8.25 -15.34
N GLY A 176 -16.20 8.49 -15.68
CA GLY A 176 -16.61 9.62 -16.51
C GLY A 176 -16.28 11.00 -15.91
N ARG A 177 -16.19 11.10 -14.57
CA ARG A 177 -15.76 12.34 -13.90
C ARG A 177 -14.28 12.67 -14.13
N LEU A 178 -13.47 11.71 -14.55
CA LEU A 178 -12.08 11.98 -14.95
C LEU A 178 -12.02 12.80 -16.25
N GLY A 179 -13.08 12.78 -17.07
CA GLY A 179 -13.17 13.55 -18.31
C GLY A 179 -11.96 13.29 -19.21
N ASP A 180 -11.34 14.36 -19.69
CA ASP A 180 -10.15 14.30 -20.56
C ASP A 180 -8.91 13.68 -19.89
N ARG A 181 -8.97 13.44 -18.58
CA ARG A 181 -7.92 12.78 -17.78
C ARG A 181 -8.08 11.26 -17.70
N ALA A 182 -9.15 10.69 -18.24
CA ALA A 182 -9.39 9.24 -18.24
C ALA A 182 -8.25 8.44 -18.90
N PRO A 183 -7.61 8.89 -20.01
CA PRO A 183 -6.46 8.18 -20.58
C PRO A 183 -5.26 8.08 -19.62
N GLU A 184 -4.99 9.14 -18.81
CA GLU A 184 -3.92 9.12 -17.80
C GLU A 184 -4.18 8.02 -16.75
N ALA A 185 -5.43 7.87 -16.31
CA ALA A 185 -5.80 6.83 -15.36
C ALA A 185 -5.66 5.42 -15.96
N VAL A 186 -6.08 5.21 -17.21
CA VAL A 186 -5.93 3.92 -17.90
C VAL A 186 -4.46 3.56 -18.04
N GLU A 187 -3.63 4.52 -18.44
CA GLU A 187 -2.20 4.29 -18.60
C GLU A 187 -1.52 4.00 -17.25
N LEU A 188 -1.86 4.73 -16.19
CA LEU A 188 -1.33 4.49 -14.85
C LEU A 188 -1.72 3.10 -14.33
N LEU A 189 -2.94 2.66 -14.61
CA LEU A 189 -3.43 1.36 -14.10
C LEU A 189 -2.95 0.16 -14.94
N ALA A 190 -2.66 0.34 -16.22
CA ALA A 190 -2.33 -0.76 -17.12
C ALA A 190 -0.95 -0.66 -17.77
N GLY A 191 -0.38 0.53 -17.84
CA GLY A 191 0.87 0.81 -18.54
C GLY A 191 2.12 0.49 -17.72
N PRO A 192 3.30 0.59 -18.37
CA PRO A 192 4.60 0.46 -17.69
C PRO A 192 4.97 1.78 -17.00
N ALA A 193 5.46 1.68 -15.76
CA ALA A 193 5.89 2.82 -14.96
C ALA A 193 6.95 3.67 -15.68
N ARG A 194 7.88 3.01 -16.38
CA ARG A 194 8.94 3.69 -17.14
C ARG A 194 8.38 4.68 -18.16
N ALA A 195 7.37 4.31 -18.94
CA ALA A 195 6.78 5.18 -19.94
C ALA A 195 6.13 6.42 -19.30
N ILE A 196 5.49 6.23 -18.13
CA ILE A 196 4.91 7.32 -17.35
C ILE A 196 6.01 8.26 -16.85
N LEU A 197 7.04 7.71 -16.21
CA LEU A 197 8.14 8.51 -15.65
C LEU A 197 8.95 9.24 -16.73
N ASP A 198 9.21 8.60 -17.89
CA ASP A 198 9.92 9.22 -19.01
C ASP A 198 9.15 10.40 -19.64
N ARG A 199 7.82 10.40 -19.58
CA ARG A 199 6.99 11.51 -20.03
C ARG A 199 7.00 12.69 -19.04
N TRP A 200 7.06 12.39 -17.74
CA TRP A 200 7.03 13.41 -16.70
C TRP A 200 8.38 14.04 -16.44
N PHE A 201 9.46 13.26 -16.41
CA PHE A 201 10.76 13.64 -15.89
C PHE A 201 11.90 13.37 -16.88
N GLU A 202 12.95 14.18 -16.77
CA GLU A 202 14.17 14.02 -17.58
C GLU A 202 15.33 13.43 -16.77
N SER A 203 15.46 13.75 -15.46
CA SER A 203 16.58 13.24 -14.66
C SER A 203 16.48 11.76 -14.39
N GLY A 204 17.59 11.04 -14.59
CA GLY A 204 17.70 9.62 -14.31
C GLY A 204 17.55 9.31 -12.83
N GLU A 205 18.06 10.18 -11.97
CA GLU A 205 18.07 10.03 -10.51
C GLU A 205 16.65 10.03 -9.95
N LEU A 206 15.80 11.00 -10.34
CA LEU A 206 14.41 11.06 -9.91
C LEU A 206 13.63 9.87 -10.45
N LYS A 207 13.80 9.55 -11.74
CA LYS A 207 13.11 8.39 -12.34
C LYS A 207 13.51 7.07 -11.66
N ALA A 208 14.78 6.88 -11.33
CA ALA A 208 15.26 5.69 -10.64
C ALA A 208 14.68 5.59 -9.22
N THR A 209 14.65 6.71 -8.50
CA THR A 209 14.04 6.78 -7.16
C THR A 209 12.56 6.40 -7.19
N LEU A 210 11.78 7.01 -8.06
CA LEU A 210 10.34 6.75 -8.18
C LEU A 210 10.05 5.35 -8.75
N ALA A 211 10.90 4.84 -9.65
CA ALA A 211 10.74 3.50 -10.21
C ALA A 211 10.91 2.38 -9.17
N THR A 212 11.54 2.64 -8.03
CA THR A 212 11.61 1.71 -6.92
C THR A 212 10.21 1.29 -6.47
N ASP A 213 9.29 2.25 -6.36
CA ASP A 213 7.90 2.00 -5.97
C ASP A 213 7.13 1.19 -7.02
N ALA A 214 7.58 1.19 -8.28
CA ALA A 214 6.94 0.44 -9.36
C ALA A 214 7.24 -1.06 -9.37
N ILE A 215 8.23 -1.51 -8.60
CA ILE A 215 8.69 -2.91 -8.57
C ILE A 215 8.58 -3.55 -7.18
N ILE A 216 8.11 -2.84 -6.17
CA ILE A 216 7.94 -3.38 -4.82
C ILE A 216 6.94 -4.55 -4.85
N GLY A 217 7.42 -5.73 -4.43
CA GLY A 217 6.61 -6.94 -4.42
C GLY A 217 6.33 -7.55 -5.81
N ALA A 218 6.87 -6.99 -6.88
CA ALA A 218 6.71 -7.48 -8.23
C ALA A 218 8.05 -7.98 -8.81
N MET A 219 8.08 -9.20 -9.32
CA MET A 219 9.21 -9.74 -10.08
C MET A 219 9.16 -9.20 -11.52
N ALA A 220 9.26 -7.89 -11.67
CA ALA A 220 9.07 -7.19 -12.93
C ALA A 220 10.06 -6.03 -13.10
N SER A 221 10.30 -5.65 -14.36
CA SER A 221 10.99 -4.40 -14.70
C SER A 221 9.99 -3.23 -14.71
N PRO A 222 10.40 -1.99 -14.40
CA PRO A 222 9.56 -0.82 -14.62
C PRO A 222 9.02 -0.65 -16.04
N SER A 223 9.61 -1.37 -17.02
CA SER A 223 9.14 -1.41 -18.40
C SER A 223 8.03 -2.45 -18.66
N THR A 224 7.69 -3.27 -17.67
CA THR A 224 6.62 -4.26 -17.79
C THR A 224 5.26 -3.60 -17.67
N PRO A 225 4.27 -3.89 -18.56
CA PRO A 225 2.91 -3.40 -18.39
C PRO A 225 2.32 -3.75 -17.03
N GLY A 226 1.53 -2.85 -16.46
CA GLY A 226 0.95 -2.98 -15.11
C GLY A 226 1.83 -2.47 -13.98
N THR A 227 3.10 -2.17 -14.21
CA THR A 227 3.98 -1.60 -13.16
C THR A 227 3.61 -0.15 -12.81
N GLY A 228 2.87 0.55 -13.67
CA GLY A 228 2.26 1.83 -13.34
C GLY A 228 1.27 1.74 -12.17
N TYR A 229 0.51 0.65 -12.07
CA TYR A 229 -0.33 0.40 -10.90
C TYR A 229 0.49 0.21 -9.61
N VAL A 230 1.61 -0.49 -9.69
CA VAL A 230 2.50 -0.71 -8.54
C VAL A 230 3.11 0.62 -8.07
N LEU A 231 3.58 1.46 -9.01
CA LEU A 231 4.06 2.82 -8.73
C LEU A 231 3.01 3.67 -7.99
N PHE A 232 1.77 3.53 -8.40
CA PHE A 232 0.65 4.33 -7.90
C PHE A 232 0.12 3.87 -6.54
N HIS A 233 0.25 2.58 -6.18
CA HIS A 233 -0.43 2.03 -5.00
C HIS A 233 0.00 2.68 -3.68
N HIS A 234 1.21 3.19 -3.60
CA HIS A 234 1.71 3.92 -2.43
C HIS A 234 0.89 5.17 -2.12
N VAL A 235 0.36 5.84 -3.18
CA VAL A 235 -0.44 7.06 -3.03
C VAL A 235 -1.87 6.78 -2.53
N MET A 236 -2.35 5.53 -2.65
CA MET A 236 -3.67 5.13 -2.17
C MET A 236 -3.75 4.95 -0.65
N GLY A 237 -2.62 4.99 0.04
CA GLY A 237 -2.56 4.83 1.48
C GLY A 237 -2.61 6.16 2.21
N GLU A 238 -3.41 6.25 3.26
CA GLU A 238 -3.40 7.35 4.20
C GLU A 238 -3.14 6.83 5.61
N THR A 239 -2.12 7.35 6.25
CA THR A 239 -1.79 7.01 7.61
C THR A 239 -1.57 8.28 8.43
N GLY A 240 -2.35 8.45 9.50
CA GLY A 240 -2.25 9.64 10.36
C GLY A 240 -2.60 10.96 9.65
N GLY A 241 -3.50 10.94 8.65
CA GLY A 241 -3.91 12.12 7.89
C GLY A 241 -2.93 12.55 6.80
N ARG A 242 -1.95 11.73 6.46
CA ARG A 242 -0.98 11.97 5.39
C ARG A 242 -0.99 10.83 4.39
N ARG A 243 -0.94 11.16 3.10
CA ARG A 243 -0.80 10.22 2.00
C ARG A 243 0.69 9.96 1.70
N GLY A 244 1.02 8.74 1.23
CA GLY A 244 2.32 8.36 0.69
C GLY A 244 3.23 7.62 1.63
#